data_115d57c6d7bfbf24302b8c5826cea94b
#
_entry.id   115d57c6d7bfbf24302b8c5826cea94b
#
_cell.length_a   1.000
_cell.length_b   1.000
_cell.length_c   1.000
_cell.angle_alpha   90.00
_cell.angle_beta   90.00
_cell.angle_gamma   90.00
#
_symmetry.space_group_name_H-M   'P 1'
#
loop_
_entity.id
_entity.type
_entity.pdbx_description
1 polymer ?
#
loop_
_entity_poly.entity_id
_entity_poly.type
_entity_poly.pdbx_seq_one_letter_code
_entity_poly.pdbx_strand_id
1 'polypeptide(L)'
;FITDNDGKPFDRNPLKDVRVRRALSLAIDRPAIVARVMEGAASATRQVMPEGGFAYVPELAATRADPDQAKKLLAEAGYPNGFRLTLHGPNDRYPNDARITQAVGQMWTRIGIRTQVDVAPYASFIAKASRQEFSVFLVSWGSSTGEPMAGLRSIAATFDRARGTGSVNRGRYSNPEFDTLLATAARELDPARREALVRQATRV
;
A
#
# COMPACT_ATOMS: atom_id res chain seq x y z
N PHE A 1 14.17 9.34 -4.03
CA PHE A 1 14.17 9.20 -5.49
C PHE A 1 13.24 8.06 -5.87
N ILE A 2 12.45 8.24 -6.94
CA ILE A 2 11.85 7.12 -7.64
C ILE A 2 12.33 7.12 -9.08
N THR A 3 12.40 5.93 -9.66
CA THR A 3 12.91 5.69 -11.00
C THR A 3 11.85 5.01 -11.85
N ASP A 4 11.95 5.17 -13.16
CA ASP A 4 11.21 4.38 -14.14
C ASP A 4 11.81 2.97 -14.30
N ASN A 5 11.32 2.19 -15.27
CA ASN A 5 11.77 0.81 -15.54
C ASN A 5 13.24 0.70 -15.95
N ASP A 6 13.84 1.78 -16.45
CA ASP A 6 15.24 1.81 -16.90
C ASP A 6 16.15 2.37 -15.81
N GLY A 7 15.62 2.61 -14.60
CA GLY A 7 16.36 3.19 -13.49
C GLY A 7 16.58 4.71 -13.62
N LYS A 8 15.93 5.36 -14.60
CA LYS A 8 16.03 6.81 -14.77
C LYS A 8 15.14 7.53 -13.75
N PRO A 9 15.65 8.50 -12.99
CA PRO A 9 14.84 9.30 -12.09
C PRO A 9 13.70 10.01 -12.83
N PHE A 10 12.53 10.09 -12.20
CA PHE A 10 11.46 10.95 -12.70
C PHE A 10 11.78 12.42 -12.44
N ASP A 11 11.52 13.29 -13.40
CA ASP A 11 11.62 14.75 -13.22
C ASP A 11 10.66 15.22 -12.12
N ARG A 12 9.46 14.64 -12.09
CA ARG A 12 8.45 14.81 -11.03
C ARG A 12 8.01 13.44 -10.55
N ASN A 13 8.14 13.17 -9.25
CA ASN A 13 7.69 11.92 -8.67
C ASN A 13 6.16 11.76 -8.76
N PRO A 14 5.62 10.88 -9.64
CA PRO A 14 4.18 10.71 -9.80
C PRO A 14 3.50 10.18 -8.54
N LEU A 15 4.19 9.40 -7.71
CA LEU A 15 3.62 8.81 -6.49
C LEU A 15 3.42 9.84 -5.35
N LYS A 16 3.92 11.07 -5.47
CA LYS A 16 3.59 12.15 -4.54
C LYS A 16 2.17 12.67 -4.75
N ASP A 17 1.60 12.54 -5.95
CA ASP A 17 0.23 12.94 -6.23
C ASP A 17 -0.75 11.90 -5.70
N VAL A 18 -1.67 12.32 -4.83
CA VAL A 18 -2.68 11.43 -4.24
C VAL A 18 -3.59 10.82 -5.30
N ARG A 19 -3.86 11.55 -6.41
CA ARG A 19 -4.70 11.05 -7.52
C ARG A 19 -4.04 9.86 -8.19
N VAL A 20 -2.72 9.89 -8.38
CA VAL A 20 -1.95 8.76 -8.92
C VAL A 20 -2.03 7.55 -7.98
N ARG A 21 -1.82 7.74 -6.68
CA ARG A 21 -1.92 6.63 -5.71
C ARG A 21 -3.32 6.03 -5.66
N ARG A 22 -4.36 6.87 -5.73
CA ARG A 22 -5.77 6.43 -5.81
C ARG A 22 -6.04 5.66 -7.12
N ALA A 23 -5.54 6.13 -8.25
CA ALA A 23 -5.65 5.45 -9.53
C ALA A 23 -5.04 4.04 -9.49
N LEU A 24 -3.80 3.93 -8.99
CA LEU A 24 -3.14 2.63 -8.81
C LEU A 24 -3.95 1.69 -7.91
N SER A 25 -4.53 2.21 -6.83
CA SER A 25 -5.37 1.41 -5.92
C SER A 25 -6.70 0.99 -6.56
N LEU A 26 -7.38 1.89 -7.30
CA LEU A 26 -8.64 1.60 -7.99
C LEU A 26 -8.48 0.59 -9.13
N ALA A 27 -7.31 0.51 -9.75
CA ALA A 27 -7.03 -0.46 -10.80
C ALA A 27 -6.93 -1.91 -10.27
N ILE A 28 -6.71 -2.10 -8.97
CA ILE A 28 -6.51 -3.43 -8.38
C ILE A 28 -7.85 -4.09 -8.06
N ASP A 29 -8.20 -5.12 -8.81
CA ASP A 29 -9.35 -5.99 -8.55
C ASP A 29 -8.99 -7.01 -7.45
N ARG A 30 -9.14 -6.60 -6.21
CA ARG A 30 -8.82 -7.43 -5.04
C ARG A 30 -9.69 -8.68 -4.95
N PRO A 31 -11.02 -8.63 -5.19
CA PRO A 31 -11.84 -9.83 -5.27
C PRO A 31 -11.36 -10.83 -6.32
N ALA A 32 -10.93 -10.36 -7.50
CA ALA A 32 -10.38 -11.24 -8.54
C ALA A 32 -9.04 -11.88 -8.12
N ILE A 33 -8.18 -11.14 -7.40
CA ILE A 33 -6.94 -11.71 -6.81
C ILE A 33 -7.31 -12.81 -5.80
N VAL A 34 -8.25 -12.55 -4.89
CA VAL A 34 -8.70 -13.54 -3.91
C VAL A 34 -9.21 -14.81 -4.61
N ALA A 35 -10.09 -14.66 -5.59
CA ALA A 35 -10.71 -15.80 -6.26
C ALA A 35 -9.71 -16.61 -7.13
N ARG A 36 -8.83 -15.93 -7.87
CA ARG A 36 -8.02 -16.56 -8.93
C ARG A 36 -6.56 -16.83 -8.55
N VAL A 37 -6.01 -16.03 -7.66
CA VAL A 37 -4.61 -16.15 -7.23
C VAL A 37 -4.52 -16.81 -5.87
N MET A 38 -5.43 -16.47 -4.96
CA MET A 38 -5.48 -16.99 -3.60
C MET A 38 -6.47 -18.17 -3.43
N GLU A 39 -7.16 -18.56 -4.50
CA GLU A 39 -8.10 -19.70 -4.50
C GLU A 39 -9.15 -19.63 -3.37
N GLY A 40 -9.56 -18.42 -3.01
CA GLY A 40 -10.52 -18.16 -1.92
C GLY A 40 -9.90 -18.15 -0.51
N ALA A 41 -8.61 -18.45 -0.36
CA ALA A 41 -7.95 -18.52 0.95
C ALA A 41 -7.52 -17.15 1.52
N ALA A 42 -8.24 -16.09 1.18
CA ALA A 42 -7.97 -14.74 1.65
C ALA A 42 -9.26 -13.89 1.66
N SER A 43 -9.22 -12.76 2.39
CA SER A 43 -10.27 -11.75 2.34
C SER A 43 -9.76 -10.48 1.68
N ALA A 44 -10.54 -9.93 0.76
CA ALA A 44 -10.21 -8.69 0.10
C ALA A 44 -10.42 -7.50 1.04
N THR A 45 -9.43 -6.61 1.16
CA THR A 45 -9.55 -5.39 1.96
C THR A 45 -8.81 -4.22 1.30
N ARG A 46 -9.18 -2.99 1.66
CA ARG A 46 -8.49 -1.74 1.28
C ARG A 46 -7.89 -1.03 2.48
N GLN A 47 -7.88 -1.67 3.61
CA GLN A 47 -7.40 -1.15 4.89
C GLN A 47 -6.58 -2.24 5.61
N VAL A 48 -5.95 -1.86 6.71
CA VAL A 48 -5.06 -2.78 7.45
C VAL A 48 -5.82 -3.94 8.08
N MET A 49 -7.05 -3.70 8.56
CA MET A 49 -7.87 -4.73 9.20
C MET A 49 -8.93 -5.28 8.24
N PRO A 50 -9.15 -6.60 8.24
CA PRO A 50 -10.28 -7.19 7.55
C PRO A 50 -11.61 -6.89 8.29
N GLU A 51 -12.72 -7.20 7.62
CA GLU A 51 -14.05 -7.11 8.21
C GLU A 51 -14.15 -7.91 9.51
N GLY A 52 -14.82 -7.33 10.52
CA GLY A 52 -14.91 -7.89 11.87
C GLY A 52 -13.70 -7.62 12.77
N GLY A 53 -12.59 -7.08 12.24
CA GLY A 53 -11.43 -6.69 13.03
C GLY A 53 -11.61 -5.36 13.78
N PHE A 54 -10.81 -5.17 14.83
CA PHE A 54 -10.83 -3.92 15.61
C PHE A 54 -10.57 -2.70 14.71
N ALA A 55 -11.38 -1.67 14.88
CA ALA A 55 -11.33 -0.42 14.13
C ALA A 55 -11.50 -0.58 12.58
N TYR A 56 -12.15 -1.65 12.15
CA TYR A 56 -12.56 -1.78 10.75
C TYR A 56 -13.47 -0.62 10.33
N VAL A 57 -13.25 -0.10 9.13
CA VAL A 57 -13.97 1.04 8.55
C VAL A 57 -14.81 0.53 7.38
N PRO A 58 -16.14 0.37 7.53
CA PRO A 58 -17.00 -0.26 6.51
C PRO A 58 -16.97 0.43 5.14
N GLU A 59 -16.87 1.77 5.11
CA GLU A 59 -16.78 2.56 3.88
C GLU A 59 -15.47 2.35 3.09
N LEU A 60 -14.46 1.74 3.71
CA LEU A 60 -13.20 1.33 3.08
C LEU A 60 -13.19 -0.17 2.71
N ALA A 61 -14.35 -0.81 2.68
CA ALA A 61 -14.46 -2.19 2.20
C ALA A 61 -13.91 -2.34 0.78
N ALA A 62 -13.38 -3.51 0.46
CA ALA A 62 -12.87 -3.77 -0.89
C ALA A 62 -14.01 -3.74 -1.91
N THR A 63 -13.81 -2.97 -2.95
CA THR A 63 -14.71 -2.89 -4.10
C THR A 63 -14.06 -3.55 -5.32
N ARG A 64 -14.83 -3.79 -6.36
CA ARG A 64 -14.28 -4.14 -7.68
C ARG A 64 -13.38 -3.02 -8.18
N ALA A 65 -12.47 -3.37 -9.08
CA ALA A 65 -11.64 -2.39 -9.76
C ALA A 65 -12.52 -1.42 -10.59
N ASP A 66 -12.06 -0.17 -10.66
CA ASP A 66 -12.62 0.86 -11.55
C ASP A 66 -11.48 1.42 -12.41
N PRO A 67 -11.14 0.72 -13.53
CA PRO A 67 -10.05 1.14 -14.40
C PRO A 67 -10.35 2.44 -15.15
N ASP A 68 -11.62 2.78 -15.38
CA ASP A 68 -11.99 4.00 -16.10
C ASP A 68 -11.80 5.22 -15.20
N GLN A 69 -12.24 5.16 -13.95
CA GLN A 69 -11.95 6.19 -12.97
C GLN A 69 -10.45 6.30 -12.68
N ALA A 70 -9.72 5.16 -12.68
CA ALA A 70 -8.27 5.18 -12.52
C ALA A 70 -7.58 5.94 -13.65
N LYS A 71 -7.95 5.70 -14.92
CA LYS A 71 -7.43 6.44 -16.07
C LYS A 71 -7.76 7.93 -16.00
N LYS A 72 -8.98 8.29 -15.59
CA LYS A 72 -9.38 9.68 -15.39
C LYS A 72 -8.51 10.37 -14.37
N LEU A 73 -8.28 9.77 -13.21
CA LEU A 73 -7.40 10.33 -12.17
C LEU A 73 -5.95 10.48 -12.65
N LEU A 74 -5.44 9.53 -13.44
CA LEU A 74 -4.10 9.67 -14.05
C LEU A 74 -4.04 10.86 -15.00
N ALA A 75 -5.04 11.04 -15.86
CA ALA A 75 -5.12 12.17 -16.78
C ALA A 75 -5.18 13.52 -16.03
N GLU A 76 -6.02 13.62 -15.00
CA GLU A 76 -6.13 14.79 -14.12
C GLU A 76 -4.83 15.11 -13.37
N ALA A 77 -4.03 14.07 -13.07
CA ALA A 77 -2.73 14.22 -12.44
C ALA A 77 -1.60 14.62 -13.43
N GLY A 78 -1.93 14.72 -14.74
CA GLY A 78 -0.98 15.06 -15.80
C GLY A 78 -0.31 13.86 -16.46
N TYR A 79 -0.87 12.65 -16.30
CA TYR A 79 -0.36 11.41 -16.89
C TYR A 79 -1.41 10.72 -17.78
N PRO A 80 -1.98 11.39 -18.81
CA PRO A 80 -3.03 10.81 -19.67
C PRO A 80 -2.57 9.56 -20.43
N ASN A 81 -1.26 9.45 -20.71
CA ASN A 81 -0.65 8.30 -21.38
C ASN A 81 0.08 7.36 -20.39
N GLY A 82 -0.17 7.53 -19.09
CA GLY A 82 0.53 6.81 -18.04
C GLY A 82 2.02 7.13 -17.96
N PHE A 83 2.77 6.23 -17.35
CA PHE A 83 4.23 6.32 -17.21
C PHE A 83 4.83 4.91 -17.06
N ARG A 84 6.17 4.82 -17.01
CA ARG A 84 6.88 3.55 -16.82
C ARG A 84 7.19 3.36 -15.34
N LEU A 85 6.99 2.15 -14.81
CA LEU A 85 7.23 1.85 -13.40
C LEU A 85 7.56 0.37 -13.21
N THR A 86 8.57 0.07 -12.39
CA THR A 86 8.83 -1.31 -11.95
C THR A 86 8.13 -1.58 -10.63
N LEU A 87 7.33 -2.66 -10.59
CA LEU A 87 6.73 -3.20 -9.38
C LEU A 87 7.60 -4.35 -8.88
N HIS A 88 8.18 -4.19 -7.70
CA HIS A 88 9.02 -5.21 -7.06
C HIS A 88 8.22 -6.06 -6.07
N GLY A 89 8.63 -7.32 -5.88
CA GLY A 89 8.03 -8.20 -4.88
C GLY A 89 8.96 -9.35 -4.49
N PRO A 90 8.68 -10.02 -3.36
CA PRO A 90 9.32 -11.29 -3.05
C PRO A 90 8.70 -12.44 -3.89
N ASN A 91 9.35 -13.60 -3.89
CA ASN A 91 8.86 -14.80 -4.56
C ASN A 91 8.92 -16.07 -3.69
N ASP A 92 9.29 -15.93 -2.42
CA ASP A 92 9.51 -17.05 -1.50
C ASP A 92 9.12 -16.74 -0.03
N ARG A 93 8.31 -15.69 0.18
CA ARG A 93 8.00 -15.21 1.55
C ARG A 93 6.53 -15.30 1.92
N TYR A 94 5.63 -14.92 1.04
CA TYR A 94 4.19 -14.84 1.30
C TYR A 94 3.44 -15.79 0.37
N PRO A 95 2.27 -16.30 0.78
CA PRO A 95 1.45 -17.12 -0.13
C PRO A 95 1.20 -16.40 -1.45
N ASN A 96 1.61 -17.02 -2.55
CA ASN A 96 1.43 -16.53 -3.92
C ASN A 96 1.99 -15.12 -4.20
N ASP A 97 2.98 -14.65 -3.48
CA ASP A 97 3.53 -13.29 -3.59
C ASP A 97 3.95 -12.91 -5.01
N ALA A 98 4.69 -13.75 -5.71
CA ALA A 98 5.07 -13.51 -7.10
C ALA A 98 3.83 -13.43 -8.02
N ARG A 99 2.84 -14.31 -7.84
CA ARG A 99 1.60 -14.33 -8.64
C ARG A 99 0.74 -13.09 -8.36
N ILE A 100 0.65 -12.64 -7.11
CA ILE A 100 -0.02 -11.39 -6.74
C ILE A 100 0.67 -10.21 -7.40
N THR A 101 2.01 -10.13 -7.32
CA THR A 101 2.79 -9.05 -7.93
C THR A 101 2.57 -8.99 -9.44
N GLN A 102 2.57 -10.15 -10.14
CA GLN A 102 2.27 -10.24 -11.56
C GLN A 102 0.84 -9.77 -11.88
N ALA A 103 -0.15 -10.20 -11.10
CA ALA A 103 -1.54 -9.80 -11.30
C ALA A 103 -1.73 -8.28 -11.16
N VAL A 104 -1.12 -7.68 -10.14
CA VAL A 104 -1.16 -6.22 -9.92
C VAL A 104 -0.47 -5.49 -11.08
N GLY A 105 0.69 -5.96 -11.54
CA GLY A 105 1.40 -5.38 -12.68
C GLY A 105 0.56 -5.38 -13.96
N GLN A 106 -0.15 -6.47 -14.24
CA GLN A 106 -1.07 -6.56 -15.37
C GLN A 106 -2.27 -5.59 -15.25
N MET A 107 -2.82 -5.45 -14.04
CA MET A 107 -3.92 -4.52 -13.79
C MET A 107 -3.47 -3.06 -14.00
N TRP A 108 -2.29 -2.68 -13.55
CA TRP A 108 -1.73 -1.34 -13.80
C TRP A 108 -1.43 -1.10 -15.28
N THR A 109 -0.98 -2.11 -16.01
CA THR A 109 -0.77 -1.98 -17.46
C THR A 109 -2.06 -1.64 -18.21
N ARG A 110 -3.21 -2.17 -17.77
CA ARG A 110 -4.54 -1.88 -18.37
C ARG A 110 -4.98 -0.42 -18.20
N ILE A 111 -4.46 0.30 -17.22
CA ILE A 111 -4.73 1.73 -17.01
C ILE A 111 -3.65 2.64 -17.58
N GLY A 112 -2.71 2.11 -18.37
CA GLY A 112 -1.68 2.88 -19.07
C GLY A 112 -0.33 2.96 -18.34
N ILE A 113 -0.19 2.36 -17.16
CA ILE A 113 1.13 2.28 -16.50
C ILE A 113 1.93 1.14 -17.15
N ARG A 114 3.01 1.48 -17.85
CA ARG A 114 3.89 0.47 -18.46
C ARG A 114 4.70 -0.22 -17.36
N THR A 115 4.07 -1.23 -16.75
CA THR A 115 4.58 -1.89 -15.54
C THR A 115 5.51 -3.04 -15.91
N GLN A 116 6.75 -2.97 -15.45
CA GLN A 116 7.65 -4.12 -15.37
C GLN A 116 7.48 -4.75 -13.99
N VAL A 117 7.43 -6.09 -13.92
CA VAL A 117 7.41 -6.81 -12.64
C VAL A 117 8.76 -7.47 -12.42
N ASP A 118 9.36 -7.18 -11.27
CA ASP A 118 10.64 -7.75 -10.83
C ASP A 118 10.42 -8.43 -9.47
N VAL A 119 10.58 -9.74 -9.42
CA VAL A 119 10.44 -10.54 -8.20
C VAL A 119 11.75 -11.23 -7.86
N ALA A 120 12.09 -11.26 -6.57
CA ALA A 120 13.36 -11.78 -6.09
C ALA A 120 13.18 -12.54 -4.76
N PRO A 121 14.15 -13.39 -4.37
CA PRO A 121 14.18 -14.00 -3.04
C PRO A 121 14.10 -12.93 -1.95
N TYR A 122 13.30 -13.21 -0.90
CA TYR A 122 12.98 -12.22 0.14
C TYR A 122 14.21 -11.57 0.78
N ALA A 123 15.27 -12.34 1.02
CA ALA A 123 16.49 -11.83 1.64
C ALA A 123 17.13 -10.68 0.83
N SER A 124 17.23 -10.86 -0.48
CA SER A 124 17.77 -9.80 -1.38
C SER A 124 16.76 -8.67 -1.59
N PHE A 125 15.49 -9.01 -1.75
CA PHE A 125 14.40 -8.05 -1.89
C PHE A 125 14.32 -7.09 -0.69
N ILE A 126 14.25 -7.61 0.54
CA ILE A 126 14.05 -6.78 1.72
C ILE A 126 15.27 -5.92 2.04
N ALA A 127 16.47 -6.38 1.70
CA ALA A 127 17.69 -5.61 1.82
C ALA A 127 17.65 -4.36 0.91
N LYS A 128 17.29 -4.52 -0.36
CA LYS A 128 17.11 -3.43 -1.32
C LYS A 128 15.98 -2.48 -0.92
N ALA A 129 14.81 -3.02 -0.52
CA ALA A 129 13.69 -2.23 -0.04
C ALA A 129 14.07 -1.37 1.18
N SER A 130 14.88 -1.90 2.10
CA SER A 130 15.33 -1.18 3.30
C SER A 130 16.35 -0.07 2.97
N ARG A 131 17.10 -0.20 1.88
CA ARG A 131 17.95 0.88 1.32
C ARG A 131 17.18 1.85 0.43
N GLN A 132 15.84 1.67 0.29
CA GLN A 132 14.97 2.53 -0.52
C GLN A 132 15.32 2.53 -2.03
N GLU A 133 15.79 1.38 -2.53
CA GLU A 133 16.15 1.23 -3.94
C GLU A 133 14.94 0.99 -4.85
N PHE A 134 13.73 0.79 -4.28
CA PHE A 134 12.52 0.52 -5.03
C PHE A 134 11.56 1.71 -5.03
N SER A 135 10.97 2.01 -6.18
CA SER A 135 9.93 3.02 -6.31
C SER A 135 8.58 2.54 -5.74
N VAL A 136 8.24 1.28 -5.98
CA VAL A 136 7.03 0.64 -5.47
C VAL A 136 7.26 -0.86 -5.33
N PHE A 137 6.67 -1.46 -4.31
CA PHE A 137 6.86 -2.89 -4.04
C PHE A 137 5.73 -3.50 -3.22
N LEU A 138 5.57 -4.82 -3.34
CA LEU A 138 4.68 -5.64 -2.53
C LEU A 138 5.38 -6.01 -1.23
N VAL A 139 4.70 -5.78 -0.11
CA VAL A 139 5.14 -6.26 1.21
C VAL A 139 3.91 -6.64 2.02
N SER A 140 4.05 -7.60 2.92
CA SER A 140 3.02 -7.98 3.88
C SER A 140 3.40 -7.53 5.30
N TRP A 141 2.38 -7.29 6.11
CA TRP A 141 2.50 -7.07 7.54
C TRP A 141 1.62 -8.07 8.28
N GLY A 142 2.16 -8.68 9.33
CA GLY A 142 1.40 -9.57 10.21
C GLY A 142 1.16 -8.91 11.57
N SER A 143 -0.04 -9.07 12.13
CA SER A 143 -0.36 -8.71 13.50
C SER A 143 -0.64 -9.97 14.31
N SER A 144 0.11 -10.21 15.38
CA SER A 144 -0.13 -11.30 16.31
C SER A 144 -1.21 -10.97 17.36
N THR A 145 -1.53 -9.69 17.52
CA THR A 145 -2.50 -9.20 18.51
C THR A 145 -3.90 -8.98 17.94
N GLY A 146 -4.06 -9.06 16.62
CA GLY A 146 -5.31 -8.67 15.95
C GLY A 146 -5.60 -7.16 15.98
N GLU A 147 -4.63 -6.34 16.41
CA GLU A 147 -4.75 -4.88 16.48
C GLU A 147 -3.95 -4.18 15.39
N PRO A 148 -4.50 -3.14 14.74
CA PRO A 148 -3.83 -2.42 13.66
C PRO A 148 -2.74 -1.46 14.15
N MET A 149 -2.75 -1.01 15.41
CA MET A 149 -1.91 0.06 15.92
C MET A 149 -0.42 -0.17 15.69
N ALA A 150 0.09 -1.38 15.98
CA ALA A 150 1.50 -1.70 15.79
C ALA A 150 1.89 -1.63 14.30
N GLY A 151 1.03 -2.15 13.43
CA GLY A 151 1.19 -2.07 11.97
C GLY A 151 1.17 -0.63 11.47
N LEU A 152 0.12 0.13 11.77
CA LEU A 152 -0.02 1.52 11.36
C LEU A 152 1.16 2.38 11.82
N ARG A 153 1.59 2.22 13.08
CA ARG A 153 2.74 2.92 13.63
C ARG A 153 4.05 2.57 12.93
N SER A 154 4.23 1.31 12.53
CA SER A 154 5.48 0.85 11.93
C SER A 154 5.56 1.13 10.42
N ILE A 155 4.45 0.94 9.68
CA ILE A 155 4.46 0.97 8.20
C ILE A 155 4.01 2.32 7.62
N ALA A 156 3.17 3.09 8.33
CA ALA A 156 2.54 4.29 7.77
C ALA A 156 2.86 5.58 8.54
N ALA A 157 3.14 5.53 9.86
CA ALA A 157 3.53 6.73 10.58
C ALA A 157 4.84 7.32 10.03
N THR A 158 4.99 8.63 10.16
CA THR A 158 6.22 9.33 9.78
C THR A 158 7.43 8.72 10.46
N PHE A 159 8.49 8.48 9.67
CA PHE A 159 9.73 7.93 10.21
C PHE A 159 10.37 8.90 11.21
N ASP A 160 10.48 8.44 12.44
CA ASP A 160 11.17 9.14 13.52
C ASP A 160 11.90 8.11 14.41
N ARG A 161 13.24 8.14 14.34
CA ARG A 161 14.08 7.21 15.09
C ARG A 161 13.96 7.42 16.61
N ALA A 162 13.82 8.65 17.06
CA ALA A 162 13.73 8.98 18.48
C ALA A 162 12.42 8.51 19.09
N ARG A 163 11.32 8.62 18.33
CA ARG A 163 9.98 8.16 18.74
C ARG A 163 9.72 6.69 18.43
N GLY A 164 10.58 6.03 17.67
CA GLY A 164 10.40 4.66 17.23
C GLY A 164 9.19 4.47 16.30
N THR A 165 8.84 5.48 15.50
CA THR A 165 7.75 5.42 14.53
C THR A 165 8.28 5.22 13.11
N GLY A 166 7.45 4.67 12.21
CA GLY A 166 7.79 4.49 10.80
C GLY A 166 9.00 3.60 10.53
N SER A 167 9.32 2.69 11.44
CA SER A 167 10.55 1.86 11.37
C SER A 167 10.64 1.02 10.10
N VAL A 168 9.52 0.65 9.51
CA VAL A 168 9.42 -0.05 8.22
C VAL A 168 8.66 0.74 7.15
N ASN A 169 8.43 2.03 7.38
CA ASN A 169 7.89 2.97 6.40
C ASN A 169 8.98 3.29 5.36
N ARG A 170 9.23 2.35 4.47
CA ARG A 170 10.27 2.45 3.45
C ARG A 170 9.94 3.47 2.36
N GLY A 171 8.65 3.73 2.13
CA GLY A 171 8.18 4.75 1.20
C GLY A 171 8.29 6.19 1.71
N ARG A 172 8.68 6.36 2.98
CA ARG A 172 8.77 7.69 3.64
C ARG A 172 7.50 8.51 3.53
N TYR A 173 6.35 7.84 3.57
CA TYR A 173 5.06 8.52 3.74
C TYR A 173 5.08 9.35 5.03
N SER A 174 4.45 10.52 4.98
CA SER A 174 4.33 11.42 6.14
C SER A 174 3.00 12.14 6.07
N ASN A 175 2.25 12.09 7.16
CA ASN A 175 1.03 12.84 7.34
C ASN A 175 0.88 13.23 8.82
N PRO A 176 1.00 14.51 9.17
CA PRO A 176 0.91 14.99 10.55
C PRO A 176 -0.42 14.70 11.24
N GLU A 177 -1.54 14.71 10.51
CA GLU A 177 -2.86 14.36 11.04
C GLU A 177 -2.92 12.90 11.44
N PHE A 178 -2.46 12.01 10.56
CA PHE A 178 -2.35 10.57 10.84
C PHE A 178 -1.48 10.31 12.08
N ASP A 179 -0.30 10.94 12.15
CA ASP A 179 0.63 10.77 13.27
C ASP A 179 0.02 11.23 14.61
N THR A 180 -0.72 12.35 14.58
CA THR A 180 -1.41 12.90 15.76
C THR A 180 -2.51 11.97 16.24
N LEU A 181 -3.33 11.43 15.33
CA LEU A 181 -4.40 10.48 15.65
C LEU A 181 -3.84 9.20 16.28
N LEU A 182 -2.76 8.65 15.73
CA LEU A 182 -2.11 7.48 16.31
C LEU A 182 -1.48 7.74 17.68
N ALA A 183 -0.84 8.90 17.85
CA ALA A 183 -0.24 9.27 19.14
C ALA A 183 -1.31 9.47 20.22
N THR A 184 -2.46 10.03 19.86
CA THR A 184 -3.61 10.20 20.76
C THR A 184 -4.22 8.85 21.10
N ALA A 185 -4.47 7.99 20.10
CA ALA A 185 -5.01 6.65 20.31
C ALA A 185 -4.12 5.77 21.21
N ALA A 186 -2.80 5.94 21.13
CA ALA A 186 -1.84 5.20 21.95
C ALA A 186 -1.92 5.54 23.45
N ARG A 187 -2.49 6.69 23.81
CA ARG A 187 -2.65 7.16 25.19
C ARG A 187 -4.08 7.05 25.70
N GLU A 188 -5.03 6.76 24.82
CA GLU A 188 -6.45 6.64 25.18
C GLU A 188 -6.70 5.31 25.86
N LEU A 189 -7.29 5.38 27.06
CA LEU A 189 -7.61 4.23 27.90
C LEU A 189 -9.02 3.73 27.70
N ASP A 190 -9.95 4.59 27.24
CA ASP A 190 -11.30 4.18 26.88
C ASP A 190 -11.29 3.41 25.56
N PRO A 191 -11.71 2.14 25.53
CA PRO A 191 -11.63 1.31 24.32
C PRO A 191 -12.43 1.88 23.15
N ALA A 192 -13.62 2.45 23.41
CA ALA A 192 -14.48 2.97 22.36
C ALA A 192 -13.90 4.25 21.72
N ARG A 193 -13.35 5.13 22.55
CA ARG A 193 -12.66 6.34 22.08
C ARG A 193 -11.40 5.98 21.31
N ARG A 194 -10.63 5.02 21.80
CA ARG A 194 -9.44 4.51 21.14
C ARG A 194 -9.78 3.93 19.77
N GLU A 195 -10.82 3.11 19.69
CA GLU A 195 -11.30 2.56 18.41
C GLU A 195 -11.70 3.67 17.43
N ALA A 196 -12.43 4.68 17.89
CA ALA A 196 -12.84 5.81 17.06
C ALA A 196 -11.63 6.57 16.48
N LEU A 197 -10.59 6.81 17.28
CA LEU A 197 -9.34 7.46 16.84
C LEU A 197 -8.60 6.62 15.79
N VAL A 198 -8.52 5.30 15.97
CA VAL A 198 -7.89 4.39 15.01
C VAL A 198 -8.67 4.34 13.70
N ARG A 199 -10.01 4.34 13.75
CA ARG A 199 -10.86 4.45 12.56
C ARG A 199 -10.62 5.77 11.81
N GLN A 200 -10.51 6.90 12.55
CA GLN A 200 -10.16 8.18 11.93
C GLN A 200 -8.79 8.13 11.25
N ALA A 201 -7.78 7.60 11.92
CA ALA A 201 -6.45 7.43 11.33
C ALA A 201 -6.48 6.54 10.06
N THR A 202 -7.34 5.52 10.03
CA THR A 202 -7.47 4.63 8.86
C THR A 202 -8.10 5.34 7.65
N ARG A 203 -8.88 6.42 7.85
CA ARG A 203 -9.50 7.22 6.77
C ARG A 203 -8.56 8.24 6.14
N VAL A 204 -7.55 8.67 6.87
CA VAL A 204 -6.57 9.68 6.44
C VAL A 204 -5.52 9.07 5.50
#